data_b81b067a91573515517ba44fc022606b
#
_entry.id   b81b067a91573515517ba44fc022606b
#
_cell.length_a   1.000
_cell.length_b   1.000
_cell.length_c   1.000
_cell.angle_alpha   90.00
_cell.angle_beta   90.00
_cell.angle_gamma   90.00
#
_symmetry.space_group_name_H-M   'P 1'
#
loop_
_entity.id
_entity.type
_entity.pdbx_description
1 polymer ?
#
loop_
_entity_poly.entity_id
_entity_poly.type
_entity_poly.pdbx_seq_one_letter_code
_entity_poly.pdbx_strand_id
1 'polypeptide(L)'
;LHDKPYTVFKGHKRIIDFVEDSCRTWANIVDNFIPGEVYNVAGKPEWERDIKQYSDLILKAIGKDDSLVTYEEAEPFTTKIKTIDCSKAERDLNHNPKITPEEGIKRTVEWMRWNYRV
;
A
#
# COMPACT_ATOMS: atom_id res chain seq x y z
N LEU A 1 13.49 -11.09 -0.29
CA LEU A 1 13.74 -12.25 0.57
C LEU A 1 14.63 -13.30 -0.11
N HIS A 2 14.55 -13.47 -1.43
CA HIS A 2 15.31 -14.48 -2.18
C HIS A 2 16.55 -13.93 -2.91
N ASP A 3 17.03 -12.75 -2.57
CA ASP A 3 18.20 -12.08 -3.18
C ASP A 3 18.14 -12.00 -4.72
N LYS A 4 16.95 -11.73 -5.25
CA LYS A 4 16.75 -11.52 -6.68
C LYS A 4 16.80 -10.02 -7.00
N PRO A 5 17.46 -9.62 -8.11
CA PRO A 5 17.42 -8.24 -8.56
C PRO A 5 16.00 -7.86 -8.99
N TYR A 6 15.65 -6.58 -8.82
CA TYR A 6 14.38 -6.02 -9.26
C TYR A 6 14.53 -4.56 -9.67
N THR A 7 13.58 -4.08 -10.47
CA THR A 7 13.56 -2.70 -10.96
C THR A 7 12.53 -1.88 -10.19
N VAL A 8 12.89 -0.65 -9.86
CA VAL A 8 12.04 0.37 -9.26
C VAL A 8 11.91 1.55 -10.22
N PHE A 9 10.68 1.81 -10.66
CA PHE A 9 10.36 2.98 -11.50
C PHE A 9 10.14 4.21 -10.63
N LYS A 10 11.02 5.21 -10.78
CA LYS A 10 10.95 6.48 -10.05
C LYS A 10 9.84 7.38 -10.60
N GLY A 11 9.43 8.36 -9.81
CA GLY A 11 8.45 9.38 -10.22
C GLY A 11 6.99 8.92 -10.20
N HIS A 12 6.71 7.74 -9.71
CA HIS A 12 5.35 7.27 -9.44
C HIS A 12 5.02 7.38 -7.97
N LYS A 13 3.94 8.08 -7.64
CA LYS A 13 3.42 8.17 -6.27
C LYS A 13 2.17 7.32 -6.09
N ARG A 14 2.07 6.69 -4.95
CA ARG A 14 0.92 5.85 -4.56
C ARG A 14 0.60 6.04 -3.09
N ILE A 15 -0.66 5.82 -2.77
CA ILE A 15 -1.12 5.59 -1.40
C ILE A 15 -1.37 4.09 -1.29
N ILE A 16 -0.73 3.45 -0.33
CA ILE A 16 -1.00 2.05 0.00
C ILE A 16 -1.79 1.98 1.30
N ASP A 17 -2.58 0.94 1.44
CA ASP A 17 -3.29 0.59 2.66
C ASP A 17 -2.96 -0.85 3.06
N PHE A 18 -3.12 -1.13 4.34
CA PHE A 18 -2.94 -2.47 4.85
C PHE A 18 -4.26 -3.23 4.82
N VAL A 19 -4.21 -4.51 4.48
CA VAL A 19 -5.39 -5.34 4.26
C VAL A 19 -6.40 -5.32 5.40
N GLU A 20 -5.94 -5.25 6.66
CA GLU A 20 -6.84 -5.19 7.82
C GLU A 20 -7.69 -3.92 7.86
N ASP A 21 -7.16 -2.78 7.39
CA ASP A 21 -7.91 -1.52 7.33
C ASP A 21 -9.01 -1.60 6.26
N SER A 22 -8.70 -2.14 5.09
CA SER A 22 -9.69 -2.38 4.03
C SER A 22 -10.74 -3.41 4.45
N CYS A 23 -10.33 -4.52 5.08
CA CYS A 23 -11.25 -5.55 5.57
C CYS A 23 -12.21 -5.00 6.63
N ARG A 24 -11.73 -4.13 7.54
CA ARG A 24 -12.58 -3.48 8.54
C ARG A 24 -13.66 -2.62 7.87
N THR A 25 -13.29 -1.85 6.85
CA THR A 25 -14.23 -1.04 6.08
C THR A 25 -15.27 -1.91 5.37
N TRP A 26 -14.84 -3.01 4.76
CA TRP A 26 -15.76 -3.93 4.08
C TRP A 26 -16.70 -4.66 5.06
N ALA A 27 -16.21 -4.99 6.26
CA ALA A 27 -17.08 -5.57 7.29
C ALA A 27 -18.22 -4.61 7.68
N ASN A 28 -17.97 -3.30 7.69
CA ASN A 28 -18.99 -2.30 7.99
C ASN A 28 -20.11 -2.22 6.93
N ILE A 29 -19.90 -2.78 5.73
CA ILE A 29 -20.96 -2.87 4.70
C ILE A 29 -22.13 -3.71 5.19
N VAL A 30 -21.90 -4.70 6.04
CA VAL A 30 -22.96 -5.59 6.56
C VAL A 30 -24.09 -4.80 7.21
N ASP A 31 -23.72 -3.77 7.99
CA ASP A 31 -24.69 -2.95 8.73
C ASP A 31 -25.07 -1.64 8.01
N ASN A 32 -24.28 -1.25 6.98
CA ASN A 32 -24.42 0.05 6.31
C ASN A 32 -24.57 -0.09 4.79
N PHE A 33 -25.11 -1.20 4.33
CA PHE A 33 -25.28 -1.47 2.91
C PHE A 33 -26.27 -0.52 2.25
N ILE A 34 -25.81 0.18 1.21
CA ILE A 34 -26.66 1.03 0.36
C ILE A 34 -26.63 0.42 -1.06
N PRO A 35 -27.76 -0.12 -1.56
CA PRO A 35 -27.80 -0.74 -2.88
C PRO A 35 -27.40 0.21 -4.01
N GLY A 36 -26.53 -0.25 -4.90
CA GLY A 36 -26.09 0.51 -6.07
C GLY A 36 -24.96 1.49 -5.82
N GLU A 37 -24.50 1.66 -4.57
CA GLU A 37 -23.39 2.55 -4.25
C GLU A 37 -22.02 1.91 -4.53
N VAL A 38 -21.08 2.74 -4.98
CA VAL A 38 -19.68 2.38 -5.22
C VAL A 38 -18.78 3.16 -4.27
N TYR A 39 -17.85 2.49 -3.63
CA TYR A 39 -16.93 3.09 -2.65
C TYR A 39 -15.49 2.89 -3.07
N ASN A 40 -14.71 3.97 -2.97
CA ASN A 40 -13.26 3.89 -3.00
C ASN A 40 -12.73 3.67 -1.59
N VAL A 41 -11.74 2.79 -1.46
CA VAL A 41 -11.05 2.49 -0.20
C VAL A 41 -9.55 2.56 -0.44
N ALA A 42 -8.84 3.34 0.35
CA ALA A 42 -7.38 3.49 0.29
C ALA A 42 -6.81 3.95 1.63
N GLY A 43 -5.50 4.00 1.75
CA GLY A 43 -4.81 4.61 2.89
C GLY A 43 -5.03 6.12 2.96
N LYS A 44 -4.51 6.75 4.01
CA LYS A 44 -4.63 8.21 4.21
C LYS A 44 -3.80 8.99 3.19
N PRO A 45 -4.26 10.18 2.76
CA PRO A 45 -3.51 11.04 1.82
C PRO A 45 -2.06 11.34 2.27
N GLU A 46 -1.83 11.53 3.56
CA GLU A 46 -0.50 11.77 4.12
C GLU A 46 0.46 10.57 4.02
N TRP A 47 -0.05 9.40 3.65
CA TRP A 47 0.76 8.21 3.39
C TRP A 47 1.23 8.09 1.94
N GLU A 48 0.91 9.08 1.09
CA GLU A 48 1.43 9.11 -0.26
C GLU A 48 2.96 9.08 -0.26
N ARG A 49 3.54 8.14 -1.00
CA ARG A 49 4.98 7.97 -1.17
C ARG A 49 5.33 7.71 -2.62
N ASP A 50 6.53 8.12 -3.01
CA ASP A 50 7.15 7.62 -4.22
C ASP A 50 7.44 6.11 -4.11
N ILE A 51 7.40 5.39 -5.22
CA ILE A 51 7.68 3.94 -5.23
C ILE A 51 9.08 3.64 -4.71
N LYS A 52 10.06 4.55 -4.96
CA LYS A 52 11.39 4.42 -4.36
C LYS A 52 11.32 4.44 -2.84
N GLN A 53 10.54 5.34 -2.24
CA GLN A 53 10.40 5.41 -0.78
C GLN A 53 9.78 4.14 -0.20
N TYR A 54 8.80 3.52 -0.91
CA TYR A 54 8.27 2.22 -0.51
C TYR A 54 9.32 1.11 -0.62
N SER A 55 10.14 1.10 -1.69
CA SER A 55 11.27 0.18 -1.81
C SER A 55 12.23 0.32 -0.63
N ASP A 56 12.61 1.55 -0.26
CA ASP A 56 13.50 1.82 0.87
C ASP A 56 12.91 1.29 2.20
N LEU A 57 11.61 1.46 2.41
CA LEU A 57 10.91 0.92 3.60
C LEU A 57 10.93 -0.62 3.61
N ILE A 58 10.73 -1.26 2.47
CA ILE A 58 10.79 -2.73 2.35
C ILE A 58 12.22 -3.23 2.62
N LEU A 59 13.23 -2.62 2.00
CA LEU A 59 14.64 -2.96 2.21
C LEU A 59 15.03 -2.83 3.69
N LYS A 60 14.62 -1.74 4.34
CA LYS A 60 14.81 -1.55 5.77
C LYS A 60 14.14 -2.65 6.60
N ALA A 61 12.91 -3.02 6.27
CA ALA A 61 12.16 -4.04 7.00
C ALA A 61 12.78 -5.45 6.87
N ILE A 62 13.41 -5.74 5.73
CA ILE A 62 14.10 -7.02 5.51
C ILE A 62 15.58 -7.00 5.93
N GLY A 63 16.12 -5.83 6.30
CA GLY A 63 17.51 -5.67 6.73
C GLY A 63 18.52 -5.74 5.57
N LYS A 64 18.15 -5.20 4.38
CA LYS A 64 19.00 -5.20 3.18
C LYS A 64 19.20 -3.79 2.65
N ASP A 65 20.25 -3.62 1.85
CA ASP A 65 20.52 -2.41 1.08
C ASP A 65 19.91 -2.48 -0.33
N ASP A 66 20.17 -1.48 -1.15
CA ASP A 66 19.67 -1.38 -2.51
C ASP A 66 20.61 -1.94 -3.59
N SER A 67 21.60 -2.73 -3.22
CA SER A 67 22.61 -3.30 -4.13
C SER A 67 22.01 -4.16 -5.26
N LEU A 68 20.81 -4.71 -5.04
CA LEU A 68 20.06 -5.50 -6.03
C LEU A 68 18.94 -4.71 -6.72
N VAL A 69 18.87 -3.39 -6.50
CA VAL A 69 17.82 -2.54 -7.05
C VAL A 69 18.33 -1.78 -8.27
N THR A 70 17.65 -1.92 -9.39
CA THR A 70 17.85 -1.06 -10.56
C THR A 70 16.80 0.05 -10.54
N TYR A 71 17.22 1.30 -10.65
CA TYR A 71 16.33 2.46 -10.70
C TYR A 71 16.15 2.92 -12.14
N GLU A 72 14.92 2.98 -12.60
CA GLU A 72 14.57 3.46 -13.94
C GLU A 72 13.57 4.61 -13.86
N GLU A 73 13.52 5.45 -14.89
CA GLU A 73 12.49 6.46 -15.01
C GLU A 73 11.14 5.82 -15.38
N ALA A 74 10.06 6.47 -14.93
CA ALA A 74 8.72 6.02 -15.22
C ALA A 74 8.48 5.87 -16.74
N GLU A 75 7.85 4.79 -17.14
CA GLU A 75 7.49 4.55 -18.53
C GLU A 75 6.59 5.66 -19.08
N PRO A 76 6.75 6.04 -20.36
CA PRO A 76 5.84 6.99 -20.99
C PRO A 76 4.38 6.53 -20.89
N PHE A 77 3.46 7.48 -20.77
CA PHE A 77 2.00 7.25 -20.71
C PHE A 77 1.48 6.47 -19.49
N THR A 78 2.30 6.28 -18.45
CA THR A 78 1.85 5.70 -17.18
C THR A 78 1.36 6.77 -16.21
N THR A 79 0.39 6.44 -15.37
CA THR A 79 -0.15 7.35 -14.35
C THR A 79 0.88 7.58 -13.26
N LYS A 80 1.47 8.77 -13.22
CA LYS A 80 2.51 9.13 -12.24
C LYS A 80 1.96 9.28 -10.83
N ILE A 81 0.83 9.96 -10.69
CA ILE A 81 0.17 10.20 -9.40
C ILE A 81 -1.24 9.64 -9.48
N LYS A 82 -1.65 8.92 -8.46
CA LYS A 82 -3.00 8.37 -8.33
C LYS A 82 -3.57 8.74 -6.97
N THR A 83 -4.38 9.79 -6.95
CA THR A 83 -5.12 10.22 -5.76
C THR A 83 -6.48 9.54 -5.74
N ILE A 84 -6.90 9.08 -4.58
CA ILE A 84 -8.17 8.38 -4.37
C ILE A 84 -8.97 9.15 -3.34
N ASP A 85 -10.18 9.57 -3.71
CA ASP A 85 -11.13 10.18 -2.79
C ASP A 85 -11.93 9.09 -2.06
N CYS A 86 -11.74 8.98 -0.75
CA CYS A 86 -12.40 8.02 0.13
C CYS A 86 -13.51 8.66 0.99
N SER A 87 -13.84 9.94 0.80
CA SER A 87 -14.78 10.69 1.63
C SER A 87 -16.16 10.02 1.76
N LYS A 88 -16.62 9.35 0.70
CA LYS A 88 -17.84 8.58 0.71
C LYS A 88 -17.77 7.34 1.62
N ALA A 89 -16.66 6.60 1.55
CA ALA A 89 -16.44 5.45 2.43
C ALA A 89 -16.23 5.88 3.89
N GLU A 90 -15.59 7.02 4.13
CA GLU A 90 -15.45 7.60 5.47
C GLU A 90 -16.82 7.91 6.08
N ARG A 91 -17.71 8.56 5.32
CA ARG A 91 -19.05 8.96 5.76
C ARG A 91 -19.97 7.75 5.98
N ASP A 92 -20.03 6.84 5.00
CA ASP A 92 -21.07 5.80 4.95
C ASP A 92 -20.60 4.48 5.58
N LEU A 93 -19.31 4.18 5.53
CA LEU A 93 -18.73 2.91 5.98
C LEU A 93 -17.75 3.07 7.15
N ASN A 94 -17.65 4.28 7.74
CA ASN A 94 -16.68 4.58 8.80
C ASN A 94 -15.25 4.16 8.43
N HIS A 95 -14.88 4.38 7.15
CA HIS A 95 -13.52 4.10 6.68
C HIS A 95 -12.52 4.98 7.43
N ASN A 96 -11.62 4.36 8.15
CA ASN A 96 -10.61 5.05 8.95
C ASN A 96 -9.34 4.18 9.05
N PRO A 97 -8.47 4.20 8.06
CA PRO A 97 -7.24 3.41 8.06
C PRO A 97 -6.32 3.88 9.19
N LYS A 98 -5.74 2.92 9.92
CA LYS A 98 -4.93 3.16 11.12
C LYS A 98 -3.52 2.63 11.02
N ILE A 99 -3.28 1.65 10.13
CA ILE A 99 -2.00 0.95 10.03
C ILE A 99 -1.13 1.68 9.02
N THR A 100 -0.07 2.32 9.50
CA THR A 100 0.86 3.07 8.64
C THR A 100 1.56 2.15 7.63
N PRO A 101 2.07 2.70 6.50
CA PRO A 101 2.85 1.93 5.54
C PRO A 101 4.01 1.17 6.17
N GLU A 102 4.73 1.79 7.10
CA GLU A 102 5.85 1.20 7.81
C GLU A 102 5.44 -0.05 8.61
N GLU A 103 4.35 0.07 9.36
CA GLU A 103 3.82 -1.04 10.16
C GLU A 103 3.24 -2.14 9.27
N GLY A 104 2.49 -1.78 8.23
CA GLY A 104 1.92 -2.73 7.28
C GLY A 104 2.99 -3.54 6.54
N ILE A 105 4.06 -2.86 6.07
CA ILE A 105 5.21 -3.53 5.44
C ILE A 105 5.89 -4.48 6.41
N LYS A 106 6.15 -4.05 7.65
CA LYS A 106 6.75 -4.90 8.68
C LYS A 106 5.94 -6.17 8.90
N ARG A 107 4.64 -6.05 9.15
CA ARG A 107 3.74 -7.21 9.34
C ARG A 107 3.69 -8.12 8.11
N THR A 108 3.71 -7.55 6.92
CA THR A 108 3.75 -8.32 5.67
C THR A 108 5.04 -9.13 5.58
N VAL A 109 6.19 -8.52 5.89
CA VAL A 109 7.49 -9.22 5.88
C VAL A 109 7.51 -10.35 6.91
N GLU A 110 7.01 -10.11 8.12
CA GLU A 110 6.91 -11.13 9.17
C GLU A 110 6.01 -12.29 8.75
N TRP A 111 4.85 -12.00 8.17
CA TRP A 111 3.94 -13.00 7.62
C TRP A 111 4.58 -13.80 6.49
N MET A 112 5.29 -13.15 5.57
CA MET A 112 5.99 -13.82 4.47
C MET A 112 7.08 -14.77 4.98
N ARG A 113 7.86 -14.32 5.97
CA ARG A 113 8.89 -15.17 6.59
C ARG A 113 8.29 -16.41 7.24
N TRP A 114 7.19 -16.23 7.98
CA TRP A 114 6.51 -17.34 8.62
C TRP A 114 5.88 -18.29 7.61
N ASN A 115 5.15 -17.76 6.62
CA ASN A 115 4.37 -18.56 5.67
C ASN A 115 5.24 -19.28 4.63
N TYR A 116 6.28 -18.63 4.15
CA TYR A 116 7.17 -19.17 3.12
C TYR A 116 8.48 -19.73 3.67
N ARG A 117 8.69 -19.65 4.98
CA ARG A 117 9.90 -20.14 5.68
C ARG A 117 11.21 -19.57 5.11
N VAL A 118 11.24 -18.28 4.83
CA VAL A 118 12.37 -17.54 4.24
C VAL A 118 12.89 -16.47 5.20
#